data_5f02728c3e2460ce6d07a4a2251dd5b0
#
_entry.id   5f02728c3e2460ce6d07a4a2251dd5b0
#
_cell.length_a   1.000
_cell.length_b   1.000
_cell.length_c   1.000
_cell.angle_alpha   90.00
_cell.angle_beta   90.00
_cell.angle_gamma   90.00
#
_symmetry.space_group_name_H-M   'P 1'
#
loop_
_entity.id
_entity.type
_entity.pdbx_description
1 polymer ?
#
loop_
_entity_poly.entity_id
_entity_poly.type
_entity_poly.pdbx_seq_one_letter_code
_entity_poly.pdbx_strand_id
1 'polypeptide(L)'
;MRERRYFIAGTAFEAPELTPGLHVVATPIGNLRDMTIRALETLAAADVIYCEDTRTSARLTEHFGIATPRKALHEHNERALLDTITEDIARGGRVALISDAGTPLLSDPGFPLVRAVREAGQPVFAAPGASALLAALAVAGLPTDAFTFAGFLQPKAEARKTALAALRERRETLVFYESPRRLGEALAAMAEMLGPDRLAAVALELTKKFERVHRGTLGDLAPLFGETEKGEAVIVVAGAAKITVDPDEWRAALAGAMADQPLRAAVDDITARYSLKRKDVYDAALALKAAQ
;
A
#
# COMPACT_ATOMS: atom_id res chain seq x y z
N MET A 1 23.67 3.09 -33.12
CA MET A 1 23.30 2.93 -31.68
C MET A 1 22.46 4.13 -31.31
N ARG A 2 21.34 3.93 -30.61
CA ARG A 2 20.50 5.02 -30.11
C ARG A 2 21.28 5.75 -29.01
N GLU A 3 21.21 7.11 -28.96
CA GLU A 3 21.79 7.89 -27.89
C GLU A 3 21.02 7.63 -26.59
N ARG A 4 21.71 7.27 -25.52
CA ARG A 4 21.17 7.02 -24.17
C ARG A 4 21.18 8.32 -23.37
N ARG A 5 20.51 9.35 -23.91
CA ARG A 5 20.50 10.69 -23.30
C ARG A 5 19.24 10.96 -22.51
N TYR A 6 19.40 11.74 -21.47
CA TYR A 6 18.31 12.37 -20.71
C TYR A 6 18.73 13.77 -20.25
N PHE A 7 17.77 14.59 -19.86
CA PHE A 7 18.01 15.97 -19.48
C PHE A 7 17.49 16.26 -18.09
N ILE A 8 18.26 17.01 -17.29
CA ILE A 8 17.83 17.56 -16.00
C ILE A 8 18.07 19.07 -16.06
N ALA A 9 17.02 19.88 -15.87
CA ALA A 9 17.08 21.34 -15.92
C ALA A 9 17.81 21.87 -17.17
N GLY A 10 17.59 21.26 -18.32
CA GLY A 10 18.21 21.66 -19.59
C GLY A 10 19.64 21.13 -19.82
N THR A 11 20.26 20.49 -18.85
CA THR A 11 21.57 19.85 -18.98
C THR A 11 21.44 18.42 -19.44
N ALA A 12 22.19 18.06 -20.50
CA ALA A 12 22.22 16.69 -21.03
C ALA A 12 23.16 15.80 -20.23
N PHE A 13 22.68 14.58 -19.98
CA PHE A 13 23.46 13.50 -19.37
C PHE A 13 23.40 12.27 -20.25
N GLU A 14 24.42 11.42 -20.18
CA GLU A 14 24.46 10.12 -20.84
C GLU A 14 24.25 9.01 -19.80
N ALA A 15 23.28 8.14 -20.04
CA ALA A 15 23.01 7.03 -19.17
C ALA A 15 24.07 5.93 -19.34
N PRO A 16 24.52 5.29 -18.25
CA PRO A 16 25.40 4.13 -18.31
C PRO A 16 24.75 2.96 -19.04
N GLU A 17 25.55 1.95 -19.37
CA GLU A 17 25.02 0.74 -19.97
C GLU A 17 24.12 0.00 -18.96
N LEU A 18 22.92 -0.40 -19.43
CA LEU A 18 21.97 -1.12 -18.61
C LEU A 18 22.19 -2.63 -18.73
N THR A 19 22.16 -3.36 -17.63
CA THR A 19 22.21 -4.81 -17.62
C THR A 19 20.97 -5.39 -18.30
N PRO A 20 21.10 -6.43 -19.16
CA PRO A 20 19.94 -7.13 -19.73
C PRO A 20 18.99 -7.65 -18.64
N GLY A 21 17.68 -7.52 -18.87
CA GLY A 21 16.65 -7.94 -17.92
C GLY A 21 15.42 -7.05 -17.93
N LEU A 22 14.48 -7.35 -17.01
CA LEU A 22 13.31 -6.51 -16.73
C LEU A 22 13.64 -5.52 -15.62
N HIS A 23 13.43 -4.24 -15.89
CA HIS A 23 13.62 -3.13 -14.94
C HIS A 23 12.27 -2.54 -14.57
N VAL A 24 11.82 -2.78 -13.34
CA VAL A 24 10.61 -2.17 -12.76
C VAL A 24 10.99 -0.81 -12.22
N VAL A 25 10.46 0.26 -12.82
CA VAL A 25 10.89 1.63 -12.56
C VAL A 25 9.74 2.45 -11.99
N ALA A 26 9.92 2.97 -10.78
CA ALA A 26 8.96 3.89 -10.19
C ALA A 26 9.00 5.26 -10.89
N THR A 27 7.82 5.83 -11.10
CA THR A 27 7.59 7.14 -11.71
C THR A 27 6.99 8.13 -10.70
N PRO A 28 7.04 9.45 -10.97
CA PRO A 28 6.46 10.44 -10.07
C PRO A 28 4.96 10.25 -9.84
N ILE A 29 4.50 10.59 -8.64
CA ILE A 29 3.07 10.56 -8.25
C ILE A 29 2.37 11.91 -8.38
N GLY A 30 2.98 12.86 -9.08
CA GLY A 30 2.42 14.19 -9.30
C GLY A 30 3.45 15.29 -9.46
N ASN A 31 4.68 15.07 -9.03
CA ASN A 31 5.79 16.03 -9.15
C ASN A 31 6.96 15.41 -9.92
N LEU A 32 7.23 15.89 -11.12
CA LEU A 32 8.32 15.39 -11.95
C LEU A 32 9.71 15.46 -11.28
N ARG A 33 9.88 16.31 -10.26
CA ARG A 33 11.12 16.41 -9.48
C ARG A 33 11.39 15.21 -8.56
N ASP A 34 10.38 14.36 -8.35
CA ASP A 34 10.52 13.13 -7.58
C ASP A 34 11.06 11.96 -8.44
N MET A 35 11.36 12.21 -9.72
CA MET A 35 12.03 11.24 -10.58
C MET A 35 13.48 11.06 -10.14
N THR A 36 13.87 9.82 -9.87
CA THR A 36 15.25 9.54 -9.45
C THR A 36 16.20 9.52 -10.64
N ILE A 37 17.46 9.90 -10.43
CA ILE A 37 18.51 9.86 -11.47
C ILE A 37 18.62 8.45 -12.06
N ARG A 38 18.66 7.42 -11.21
CA ARG A 38 18.74 6.02 -11.66
C ARG A 38 17.52 5.59 -12.49
N ALA A 39 16.33 6.09 -12.20
CA ALA A 39 15.17 5.84 -13.02
C ALA A 39 15.31 6.50 -14.41
N LEU A 40 15.80 7.74 -14.49
CA LEU A 40 16.09 8.40 -15.76
C LEU A 40 17.13 7.62 -16.59
N GLU A 41 18.24 7.23 -15.96
CA GLU A 41 19.29 6.41 -16.58
C GLU A 41 18.72 5.07 -17.13
N THR A 42 17.93 4.38 -16.31
CA THR A 42 17.29 3.11 -16.69
C THR A 42 16.38 3.29 -17.90
N LEU A 43 15.50 4.30 -17.88
CA LEU A 43 14.59 4.55 -19.00
C LEU A 43 15.31 5.00 -20.26
N ALA A 44 16.37 5.80 -20.16
CA ALA A 44 17.16 6.25 -21.30
C ALA A 44 17.99 5.11 -21.93
N ALA A 45 18.47 4.16 -21.11
CA ALA A 45 19.30 3.04 -21.56
C ALA A 45 18.52 1.77 -21.93
N ALA A 46 17.22 1.67 -21.59
CA ALA A 46 16.37 0.55 -21.96
C ALA A 46 16.14 0.48 -23.49
N ASP A 47 15.95 -0.69 -24.05
CA ASP A 47 15.62 -0.89 -25.45
C ASP A 47 14.16 -0.54 -25.75
N VAL A 48 13.27 -0.77 -24.76
CA VAL A 48 11.84 -0.47 -24.82
C VAL A 48 11.31 -0.19 -23.42
N ILE A 49 10.34 0.72 -23.32
CA ILE A 49 9.56 1.01 -22.11
C ILE A 49 8.14 0.46 -22.31
N TYR A 50 7.71 -0.47 -21.45
CA TYR A 50 6.32 -0.87 -21.35
C TYR A 50 5.63 -0.01 -20.29
N CYS A 51 4.44 0.50 -20.59
CA CYS A 51 3.66 1.41 -19.76
C CYS A 51 2.16 1.20 -19.97
N GLU A 52 1.35 1.58 -19.00
CA GLU A 52 -0.11 1.41 -19.06
C GLU A 52 -0.72 2.29 -20.15
N ASP A 53 -0.52 3.61 -20.10
CA ASP A 53 -0.91 4.55 -21.14
C ASP A 53 0.33 5.25 -21.73
N THR A 54 0.57 5.00 -23.03
CA THR A 54 1.68 5.61 -23.77
C THR A 54 1.60 7.13 -23.85
N ARG A 55 0.41 7.73 -23.74
CA ARG A 55 0.20 9.19 -23.78
C ARG A 55 0.61 9.82 -22.45
N THR A 56 0.27 9.20 -21.33
CA THR A 56 0.68 9.63 -20.00
C THR A 56 2.20 9.54 -19.89
N SER A 57 2.76 8.41 -20.25
CA SER A 57 4.21 8.15 -20.23
C SER A 57 4.99 9.03 -21.23
N ALA A 58 4.35 9.50 -22.31
CA ALA A 58 4.97 10.44 -23.25
C ALA A 58 5.36 11.74 -22.56
N ARG A 59 4.49 12.29 -21.72
CA ARG A 59 4.76 13.54 -20.98
C ARG A 59 6.01 13.43 -20.10
N LEU A 60 6.18 12.28 -19.44
CA LEU A 60 7.36 12.00 -18.62
C LEU A 60 8.63 11.93 -19.47
N THR A 61 8.63 11.08 -20.50
CA THR A 61 9.80 10.84 -21.34
C THR A 61 10.20 12.08 -22.15
N GLU A 62 9.23 12.85 -22.66
CA GLU A 62 9.47 14.09 -23.37
C GLU A 62 10.06 15.18 -22.46
N HIS A 63 9.56 15.29 -21.21
CA HIS A 63 10.09 16.26 -20.22
C HIS A 63 11.59 16.04 -19.96
N PHE A 64 12.02 14.77 -19.90
CA PHE A 64 13.42 14.42 -19.67
C PHE A 64 14.18 14.09 -20.96
N GLY A 65 13.61 14.31 -22.13
CA GLY A 65 14.24 14.08 -23.44
C GLY A 65 14.65 12.62 -23.69
N ILE A 66 13.93 11.66 -23.10
CA ILE A 66 14.18 10.23 -23.26
C ILE A 66 13.54 9.75 -24.56
N ALA A 67 14.38 9.27 -25.49
CA ALA A 67 13.95 8.82 -26.83
C ALA A 67 13.61 7.32 -26.91
N THR A 68 13.55 6.61 -25.77
CA THR A 68 13.25 5.18 -25.71
C THR A 68 11.82 4.89 -26.21
N PRO A 69 11.62 3.93 -27.16
CA PRO A 69 10.31 3.55 -27.64
C PRO A 69 9.40 3.09 -26.49
N ARG A 70 8.15 3.50 -26.53
CA ARG A 70 7.11 3.10 -25.57
C ARG A 70 6.13 2.13 -26.22
N LYS A 71 5.73 1.11 -25.48
CA LYS A 71 4.68 0.15 -25.86
C LYS A 71 3.67 0.01 -24.74
N ALA A 72 2.40 -0.12 -25.10
CA ALA A 72 1.34 -0.30 -24.13
C ALA A 72 1.39 -1.71 -23.50
N LEU A 73 1.27 -1.77 -22.17
CA LEU A 73 1.07 -2.99 -21.40
C LEU A 73 0.04 -2.69 -20.31
N HIS A 74 -1.14 -3.26 -20.46
CA HIS A 74 -2.29 -3.08 -19.58
C HIS A 74 -2.99 -4.43 -19.37
N GLU A 75 -3.90 -4.54 -18.42
CA GLU A 75 -4.57 -5.80 -18.02
C GLU A 75 -5.12 -6.62 -19.19
N HIS A 76 -5.60 -5.95 -20.25
CA HIS A 76 -6.21 -6.62 -21.41
C HIS A 76 -5.21 -7.23 -22.41
N ASN A 77 -3.98 -6.73 -22.49
CA ASN A 77 -2.99 -7.22 -23.46
C ASN A 77 -1.76 -7.88 -22.81
N GLU A 78 -1.58 -7.71 -21.51
CA GLU A 78 -0.39 -8.19 -20.78
C GLU A 78 -0.13 -9.67 -21.05
N ARG A 79 -1.14 -10.53 -20.89
CA ARG A 79 -1.00 -11.98 -21.07
C ARG A 79 -0.50 -12.37 -22.46
N ALA A 80 -0.93 -11.65 -23.50
CA ALA A 80 -0.51 -11.92 -24.89
C ALA A 80 0.95 -11.49 -25.16
N LEU A 81 1.52 -10.63 -24.31
CA LEU A 81 2.86 -10.08 -24.48
C LEU A 81 3.91 -10.82 -23.63
N LEU A 82 3.52 -11.68 -22.68
CA LEU A 82 4.45 -12.32 -21.74
C LEU A 82 5.58 -13.07 -22.44
N ASP A 83 5.24 -13.96 -23.38
CA ASP A 83 6.24 -14.77 -24.09
C ASP A 83 7.19 -13.90 -24.91
N THR A 84 6.64 -12.95 -25.68
CA THR A 84 7.43 -12.02 -26.49
C THR A 84 8.43 -11.23 -25.66
N ILE A 85 7.99 -10.67 -24.53
CA ILE A 85 8.86 -9.87 -23.66
C ILE A 85 9.90 -10.75 -22.98
N THR A 86 9.52 -11.93 -22.51
CA THR A 86 10.43 -12.87 -21.84
C THR A 86 11.51 -13.37 -22.81
N GLU A 87 11.14 -13.68 -24.04
CA GLU A 87 12.10 -14.07 -25.09
C GLU A 87 13.04 -12.92 -25.48
N ASP A 88 12.53 -11.69 -25.58
CA ASP A 88 13.37 -10.51 -25.85
C ASP A 88 14.43 -10.33 -24.76
N ILE A 89 14.04 -10.48 -23.49
CA ILE A 89 14.97 -10.44 -22.34
C ILE A 89 15.99 -11.58 -22.42
N ALA A 90 15.56 -12.80 -22.74
CA ALA A 90 16.45 -13.96 -22.87
C ALA A 90 17.49 -13.79 -23.98
N ARG A 91 17.20 -12.99 -25.01
CA ARG A 91 18.14 -12.59 -26.06
C ARG A 91 19.04 -11.40 -25.68
N GLY A 92 19.02 -10.98 -24.43
CA GLY A 92 19.82 -9.87 -23.91
C GLY A 92 19.13 -8.50 -23.99
N GLY A 93 17.82 -8.47 -24.15
CA GLY A 93 17.01 -7.25 -24.16
C GLY A 93 16.96 -6.56 -22.80
N ARG A 94 16.89 -5.23 -22.84
CA ARG A 94 16.77 -4.34 -21.68
C ARG A 94 15.40 -3.72 -21.68
N VAL A 95 14.50 -4.29 -20.89
CA VAL A 95 13.08 -3.89 -20.86
C VAL A 95 12.79 -3.08 -19.60
N ALA A 96 12.26 -1.89 -19.73
CA ALA A 96 11.73 -1.12 -18.61
C ALA A 96 10.21 -1.27 -18.52
N LEU A 97 9.69 -1.41 -17.28
CA LEU A 97 8.27 -1.40 -16.96
C LEU A 97 7.99 -0.21 -16.06
N ILE A 98 7.04 0.65 -16.45
CA ILE A 98 6.54 1.77 -15.65
C ILE A 98 5.01 1.71 -15.56
N SER A 99 4.46 2.28 -14.49
CA SER A 99 3.03 2.61 -14.38
C SER A 99 2.79 4.09 -14.71
N ASP A 100 1.54 4.50 -14.78
CA ASP A 100 1.17 5.89 -15.03
C ASP A 100 1.63 6.82 -13.89
N ALA A 101 1.68 6.29 -12.65
CA ALA A 101 2.19 7.02 -11.48
C ALA A 101 2.69 6.06 -10.39
N GLY A 102 3.82 6.38 -9.77
CA GLY A 102 4.34 5.66 -8.62
C GLY A 102 5.07 4.36 -8.96
N THR A 103 4.97 3.39 -8.08
CA THR A 103 5.65 2.10 -8.19
C THR A 103 4.74 1.10 -8.91
N PRO A 104 5.16 0.54 -10.07
CA PRO A 104 4.39 -0.46 -10.78
C PRO A 104 3.99 -1.66 -9.89
N LEU A 105 2.97 -2.40 -10.26
CA LEU A 105 2.42 -3.58 -9.57
C LEU A 105 1.52 -3.26 -8.36
N LEU A 106 1.61 -2.08 -7.79
CA LEU A 106 0.80 -1.67 -6.63
C LEU A 106 -0.52 -1.05 -7.09
N SER A 107 -1.51 -1.87 -7.37
CA SER A 107 -2.79 -1.53 -8.02
C SER A 107 -2.65 -1.17 -9.50
N ASP A 108 -1.56 -1.59 -10.12
CA ASP A 108 -1.18 -1.37 -11.51
C ASP A 108 -0.85 -2.71 -12.20
N PRO A 109 -0.87 -2.79 -13.53
CA PRO A 109 -0.44 -3.97 -14.27
C PRO A 109 1.05 -4.29 -14.07
N GLY A 110 1.47 -5.50 -14.45
CA GLY A 110 2.88 -5.93 -14.49
C GLY A 110 3.22 -7.11 -13.60
N PHE A 111 2.35 -7.52 -12.66
CA PHE A 111 2.62 -8.70 -11.82
C PHE A 111 2.77 -9.98 -12.65
N PRO A 112 1.89 -10.32 -13.60
CA PRO A 112 2.07 -11.46 -14.51
C PRO A 112 3.39 -11.42 -15.26
N LEU A 113 3.81 -10.23 -15.74
CA LEU A 113 5.08 -10.09 -16.45
C LEU A 113 6.30 -10.37 -15.55
N VAL A 114 6.35 -9.74 -14.37
CA VAL A 114 7.43 -9.97 -13.40
C VAL A 114 7.53 -11.45 -13.03
N ARG A 115 6.38 -12.09 -12.83
CA ARG A 115 6.32 -13.52 -12.53
C ARG A 115 6.84 -14.36 -13.68
N ALA A 116 6.39 -14.15 -14.92
CA ALA A 116 6.83 -14.89 -16.10
C ALA A 116 8.35 -14.78 -16.34
N VAL A 117 8.89 -13.55 -16.24
CA VAL A 117 10.34 -13.30 -16.38
C VAL A 117 11.14 -14.04 -15.32
N ARG A 118 10.65 -14.06 -14.05
CA ARG A 118 11.30 -14.82 -12.96
C ARG A 118 11.22 -16.33 -13.17
N GLU A 119 10.08 -16.85 -13.59
CA GLU A 119 9.87 -18.28 -13.88
C GLU A 119 10.76 -18.75 -15.04
N ALA A 120 11.06 -17.86 -16.00
CA ALA A 120 12.01 -18.11 -17.08
C ALA A 120 13.50 -17.95 -16.65
N GLY A 121 13.79 -17.73 -15.37
CA GLY A 121 15.16 -17.58 -14.86
C GLY A 121 15.84 -16.27 -15.25
N GLN A 122 15.09 -15.28 -15.77
CA GLN A 122 15.65 -14.02 -16.23
C GLN A 122 15.73 -12.97 -15.10
N PRO A 123 16.71 -12.03 -15.18
CA PRO A 123 16.90 -11.01 -14.16
C PRO A 123 15.73 -10.01 -14.10
N VAL A 124 15.34 -9.64 -12.88
CA VAL A 124 14.40 -8.53 -12.62
C VAL A 124 15.05 -7.58 -11.62
N PHE A 125 15.12 -6.32 -12.00
CA PHE A 125 15.72 -5.24 -11.23
C PHE A 125 14.66 -4.21 -10.82
N ALA A 126 14.86 -3.54 -9.69
CA ALA A 126 14.00 -2.44 -9.26
C ALA A 126 14.79 -1.12 -9.27
N ALA A 127 14.23 -0.10 -9.91
CA ALA A 127 14.62 1.29 -9.72
C ALA A 127 13.60 1.96 -8.78
N PRO A 128 13.89 2.03 -7.45
CA PRO A 128 12.98 2.60 -6.49
C PRO A 128 12.77 4.09 -6.71
N GLY A 129 11.61 4.57 -6.28
CA GLY A 129 11.24 5.97 -6.41
C GLY A 129 9.96 6.30 -5.65
N ALA A 130 9.17 7.22 -6.18
CA ALA A 130 7.95 7.67 -5.56
C ALA A 130 6.91 6.56 -5.38
N SER A 131 6.20 6.63 -4.27
CA SER A 131 5.09 5.74 -3.94
C SER A 131 4.08 6.51 -3.09
N ALA A 132 2.83 6.59 -3.53
CA ALA A 132 1.77 7.26 -2.80
C ALA A 132 1.51 6.57 -1.44
N LEU A 133 1.61 5.24 -1.40
CA LEU A 133 1.53 4.43 -0.18
C LEU A 133 2.56 4.90 0.87
N LEU A 134 3.84 4.93 0.49
CA LEU A 134 4.92 5.27 1.43
C LEU A 134 4.90 6.77 1.78
N ALA A 135 4.60 7.64 0.81
CA ALA A 135 4.45 9.07 1.07
C ALA A 135 3.32 9.36 2.07
N ALA A 136 2.16 8.71 1.91
CA ALA A 136 1.05 8.84 2.85
C ALA A 136 1.40 8.34 4.25
N LEU A 137 2.04 7.17 4.38
CA LEU A 137 2.49 6.64 5.67
C LEU A 137 3.45 7.60 6.37
N ALA A 138 4.38 8.22 5.62
CA ALA A 138 5.36 9.14 6.18
C ALA A 138 4.75 10.41 6.79
N VAL A 139 3.59 10.87 6.27
CA VAL A 139 2.92 12.10 6.71
C VAL A 139 1.67 11.85 7.57
N ALA A 140 1.17 10.62 7.64
CA ALA A 140 -0.04 10.27 8.38
C ALA A 140 0.11 10.45 9.90
N GLY A 141 1.32 10.28 10.46
CA GLY A 141 1.55 10.32 11.90
C GLY A 141 0.85 9.19 12.65
N LEU A 142 0.73 8.04 12.03
CA LEU A 142 0.24 6.77 12.58
C LEU A 142 1.40 5.76 12.64
N PRO A 143 1.33 4.68 13.44
CA PRO A 143 2.38 3.66 13.50
C PRO A 143 2.71 3.09 12.11
N THR A 144 4.00 2.91 11.82
CA THR A 144 4.49 2.44 10.51
C THR A 144 5.32 1.17 10.58
N ASP A 145 5.51 0.62 11.78
CA ASP A 145 6.27 -0.60 12.05
C ASP A 145 5.63 -1.85 11.41
N ALA A 146 4.30 -1.86 11.30
CA ALA A 146 3.56 -2.85 10.54
C ALA A 146 2.36 -2.20 9.85
N PHE A 147 2.16 -2.51 8.57
CA PHE A 147 1.00 -2.01 7.83
C PHE A 147 0.50 -3.02 6.78
N THR A 148 -0.76 -2.92 6.46
CA THR A 148 -1.42 -3.68 5.37
C THR A 148 -1.87 -2.71 4.28
N PHE A 149 -1.37 -2.89 3.06
CA PHE A 149 -1.90 -2.21 1.89
C PHE A 149 -3.09 -3.00 1.34
N ALA A 150 -4.26 -2.40 1.37
CA ALA A 150 -5.53 -3.01 0.96
C ALA A 150 -5.98 -2.58 -0.45
N GLY A 151 -5.23 -1.68 -1.11
CA GLY A 151 -5.57 -1.17 -2.44
C GLY A 151 -6.86 -0.36 -2.46
N PHE A 152 -7.62 -0.43 -3.55
CA PHE A 152 -8.91 0.25 -3.71
C PHE A 152 -10.06 -0.55 -3.10
N LEU A 153 -10.94 0.13 -2.38
CA LEU A 153 -12.18 -0.48 -1.90
C LEU A 153 -13.17 -0.74 -3.03
N GLN A 154 -13.92 -1.81 -2.87
CA GLN A 154 -14.95 -2.19 -3.85
C GLN A 154 -16.01 -1.09 -4.03
N PRO A 155 -16.44 -0.80 -5.28
CA PRO A 155 -17.44 0.24 -5.54
C PRO A 155 -18.81 -0.06 -4.91
N LYS A 156 -19.22 -1.33 -4.88
CA LYS A 156 -20.50 -1.77 -4.31
C LYS A 156 -20.45 -1.73 -2.79
N ALA A 157 -21.45 -1.09 -2.14
CA ALA A 157 -21.51 -0.88 -0.71
C ALA A 157 -21.34 -2.17 0.12
N GLU A 158 -22.07 -3.23 -0.21
CA GLU A 158 -22.01 -4.51 0.53
C GLU A 158 -20.64 -5.19 0.39
N ALA A 159 -20.05 -5.20 -0.81
CA ALA A 159 -18.72 -5.77 -1.02
C ALA A 159 -17.64 -4.95 -0.28
N ARG A 160 -17.79 -3.61 -0.24
CA ARG A 160 -16.94 -2.71 0.53
C ARG A 160 -17.02 -3.00 2.02
N LYS A 161 -18.24 -3.14 2.58
CA LYS A 161 -18.45 -3.49 3.99
C LYS A 161 -17.88 -4.85 4.33
N THR A 162 -18.07 -5.85 3.48
CA THR A 162 -17.50 -7.20 3.67
C THR A 162 -15.97 -7.16 3.72
N ALA A 163 -15.33 -6.43 2.79
CA ALA A 163 -13.88 -6.28 2.77
C ALA A 163 -13.36 -5.57 4.04
N LEU A 164 -14.04 -4.51 4.49
CA LEU A 164 -13.69 -3.79 5.70
C LEU A 164 -13.89 -4.63 6.96
N ALA A 165 -14.96 -5.44 7.03
CA ALA A 165 -15.20 -6.33 8.16
C ALA A 165 -14.03 -7.32 8.39
N ALA A 166 -13.45 -7.85 7.31
CA ALA A 166 -12.29 -8.74 7.37
C ALA A 166 -11.02 -8.06 7.92
N LEU A 167 -10.97 -6.72 7.91
CA LEU A 167 -9.85 -5.91 8.39
C LEU A 167 -10.07 -5.35 9.80
N ARG A 168 -11.27 -5.54 10.39
CA ARG A 168 -11.68 -4.92 11.63
C ARG A 168 -10.69 -5.15 12.78
N GLU A 169 -10.25 -6.39 12.96
CA GLU A 169 -9.38 -6.81 14.07
C GLU A 169 -7.89 -6.69 13.76
N ARG A 170 -7.52 -6.20 12.58
CA ARG A 170 -6.13 -5.99 12.21
C ARG A 170 -5.50 -4.92 13.08
N ARG A 171 -4.34 -5.23 13.66
CA ARG A 171 -3.60 -4.35 14.59
C ARG A 171 -2.59 -3.46 13.90
N GLU A 172 -2.17 -3.84 12.71
CA GLU A 172 -1.31 -3.04 11.84
C GLU A 172 -2.07 -1.87 11.21
N THR A 173 -1.35 -0.81 10.85
CA THR A 173 -1.91 0.32 10.11
C THR A 173 -2.42 -0.15 8.74
N LEU A 174 -3.62 0.29 8.37
CA LEU A 174 -4.25 -0.04 7.10
C LEU A 174 -4.09 1.12 6.12
N VAL A 175 -3.74 0.82 4.88
CA VAL A 175 -3.58 1.84 3.84
C VAL A 175 -4.45 1.48 2.64
N PHE A 176 -5.23 2.47 2.18
CA PHE A 176 -6.14 2.32 1.05
C PHE A 176 -5.88 3.43 0.03
N TYR A 177 -5.97 3.09 -1.25
CA TYR A 177 -6.15 4.06 -2.32
C TYR A 177 -7.65 4.31 -2.51
N GLU A 178 -8.03 5.55 -2.75
CA GLU A 178 -9.43 5.86 -3.04
C GLU A 178 -9.55 7.04 -4.01
N SER A 179 -10.60 6.99 -4.81
CA SER A 179 -11.01 8.14 -5.61
C SER A 179 -11.51 9.26 -4.70
N PRO A 180 -11.04 10.50 -4.87
CA PRO A 180 -11.51 11.62 -4.04
C PRO A 180 -13.01 11.80 -4.02
N ARG A 181 -13.70 11.50 -5.12
CA ARG A 181 -15.16 11.56 -5.21
C ARG A 181 -15.88 10.55 -4.32
N ARG A 182 -15.20 9.50 -3.90
CA ARG A 182 -15.74 8.42 -3.07
C ARG A 182 -15.29 8.49 -1.62
N LEU A 183 -14.46 9.49 -1.26
CA LEU A 183 -13.88 9.60 0.08
C LEU A 183 -14.93 9.62 1.19
N GLY A 184 -15.98 10.44 1.06
CA GLY A 184 -17.04 10.52 2.07
C GLY A 184 -17.73 9.18 2.31
N GLU A 185 -18.12 8.49 1.23
CA GLU A 185 -18.72 7.15 1.32
C GLU A 185 -17.75 6.08 1.87
N ALA A 186 -16.48 6.13 1.45
CA ALA A 186 -15.47 5.20 1.92
C ALA A 186 -15.20 5.38 3.41
N LEU A 187 -15.00 6.61 3.87
CA LEU A 187 -14.78 6.95 5.27
C LEU A 187 -15.98 6.62 6.15
N ALA A 188 -17.20 6.87 5.68
CA ALA A 188 -18.42 6.49 6.39
C ALA A 188 -18.52 4.97 6.57
N ALA A 189 -18.25 4.21 5.51
CA ALA A 189 -18.21 2.75 5.60
C ALA A 189 -17.08 2.25 6.52
N MET A 190 -15.91 2.90 6.50
CA MET A 190 -14.82 2.59 7.43
C MET A 190 -15.22 2.88 8.88
N ALA A 191 -15.87 4.03 9.17
CA ALA A 191 -16.35 4.37 10.50
C ALA A 191 -17.36 3.32 11.01
N GLU A 192 -18.29 2.88 10.16
CA GLU A 192 -19.28 1.86 10.49
C GLU A 192 -18.62 0.50 10.80
N MET A 193 -17.68 0.07 9.98
CA MET A 193 -17.14 -1.29 10.04
C MET A 193 -15.91 -1.44 10.95
N LEU A 194 -15.06 -0.41 10.99
CA LEU A 194 -13.81 -0.43 11.77
C LEU A 194 -13.94 0.28 13.14
N GLY A 195 -14.95 1.13 13.31
CA GLY A 195 -15.22 1.94 14.50
C GLY A 195 -15.02 3.44 14.24
N PRO A 196 -15.99 4.28 14.64
CA PRO A 196 -15.96 5.72 14.39
C PRO A 196 -14.79 6.44 15.09
N ASP A 197 -14.35 5.94 16.25
CA ASP A 197 -13.27 6.53 17.05
C ASP A 197 -11.88 6.14 16.57
N ARG A 198 -11.76 5.26 15.53
CA ARG A 198 -10.47 4.83 15.01
C ARG A 198 -9.75 5.99 14.32
N LEU A 199 -8.51 6.25 14.73
CA LEU A 199 -7.70 7.32 14.16
C LEU A 199 -7.39 7.03 12.69
N ALA A 200 -7.42 8.09 11.89
CA ALA A 200 -7.10 8.01 10.47
C ALA A 200 -6.46 9.30 9.95
N ALA A 201 -5.85 9.21 8.79
CA ALA A 201 -5.38 10.33 8.01
C ALA A 201 -5.82 10.16 6.55
N VAL A 202 -6.24 11.25 5.92
CA VAL A 202 -6.55 11.33 4.50
C VAL A 202 -5.54 12.26 3.86
N ALA A 203 -4.64 11.70 3.04
CA ALA A 203 -3.66 12.44 2.27
C ALA A 203 -4.18 12.66 0.85
N LEU A 204 -4.25 13.91 0.44
CA LEU A 204 -4.76 14.35 -0.86
C LEU A 204 -3.67 15.03 -1.65
N GLU A 205 -3.61 14.76 -2.95
CA GLU A 205 -2.73 15.45 -3.89
C GLU A 205 -1.26 15.46 -3.44
N LEU A 206 -0.78 14.35 -2.86
CA LEU A 206 0.60 14.20 -2.40
C LEU A 206 1.61 14.62 -3.48
N THR A 207 2.65 15.36 -3.08
CA THR A 207 3.70 15.95 -3.90
C THR A 207 3.26 17.06 -4.86
N LYS A 208 1.95 17.33 -4.96
CA LYS A 208 1.38 18.36 -5.85
C LYS A 208 1.16 19.70 -5.14
N LYS A 209 0.85 20.74 -5.92
CA LYS A 209 0.64 22.10 -5.41
C LYS A 209 -0.42 22.21 -4.31
N PHE A 210 -1.42 21.33 -4.33
CA PHE A 210 -2.56 21.35 -3.39
C PHE A 210 -2.51 20.16 -2.43
N GLU A 211 -1.30 19.70 -2.10
CA GLU A 211 -1.09 18.67 -1.08
C GLU A 211 -1.70 19.08 0.25
N ARG A 212 -2.47 18.18 0.84
CA ARG A 212 -3.06 18.36 2.16
C ARG A 212 -3.27 17.03 2.87
N VAL A 213 -3.13 17.04 4.19
CA VAL A 213 -3.34 15.88 5.04
C VAL A 213 -4.34 16.24 6.14
N HIS A 214 -5.47 15.56 6.14
CA HIS A 214 -6.48 15.68 7.20
C HIS A 214 -6.30 14.54 8.18
N ARG A 215 -6.30 14.83 9.47
CA ARG A 215 -6.13 13.84 10.55
C ARG A 215 -7.27 13.98 11.54
N GLY A 216 -7.77 12.85 12.04
CA GLY A 216 -8.84 12.80 13.02
C GLY A 216 -9.31 11.37 13.24
N THR A 217 -10.47 11.21 13.82
CA THR A 217 -11.16 9.91 13.84
C THR A 217 -11.88 9.68 12.52
N LEU A 218 -12.21 8.43 12.21
CA LEU A 218 -13.01 8.12 11.02
C LEU A 218 -14.36 8.83 11.03
N GLY A 219 -14.97 8.97 12.22
CA GLY A 219 -16.24 9.69 12.40
C GLY A 219 -16.12 11.18 12.11
N ASP A 220 -15.01 11.81 12.52
CA ASP A 220 -14.75 13.24 12.26
C ASP A 220 -14.43 13.51 10.79
N LEU A 221 -13.69 12.59 10.15
CA LEU A 221 -13.22 12.78 8.78
C LEU A 221 -14.32 12.54 7.74
N ALA A 222 -15.21 11.58 7.96
CA ALA A 222 -16.24 11.21 6.98
C ALA A 222 -17.10 12.41 6.48
N PRO A 223 -17.59 13.32 7.34
CA PRO A 223 -18.40 14.45 6.87
C PRO A 223 -17.60 15.57 6.18
N LEU A 224 -16.26 15.56 6.24
CA LEU A 224 -15.43 16.60 5.63
C LEU A 224 -15.34 16.50 4.11
N PHE A 225 -15.66 15.32 3.54
CA PHE A 225 -15.47 15.04 2.11
C PHE A 225 -16.81 14.81 1.41
N GLY A 226 -17.04 15.56 0.34
CA GLY A 226 -18.18 15.41 -0.56
C GLY A 226 -17.77 14.86 -1.93
N GLU A 227 -18.73 14.74 -2.84
CA GLU A 227 -18.51 14.23 -4.20
C GLU A 227 -17.71 15.16 -5.11
N THR A 228 -17.47 16.40 -4.70
CA THR A 228 -16.79 17.43 -5.50
C THR A 228 -15.26 17.41 -5.41
N GLU A 229 -14.71 16.58 -4.53
CA GLU A 229 -13.25 16.47 -4.36
C GLU A 229 -12.59 15.95 -5.64
N LYS A 230 -11.42 16.52 -5.96
CA LYS A 230 -10.64 16.19 -7.16
C LYS A 230 -9.25 15.70 -6.78
N GLY A 231 -8.62 15.00 -7.72
CA GLY A 231 -7.23 14.56 -7.60
C GLY A 231 -7.10 13.10 -7.18
N GLU A 232 -6.15 12.80 -6.31
CA GLU A 232 -5.82 11.46 -5.82
C GLU A 232 -5.78 11.45 -4.30
N ALA A 233 -6.22 10.36 -3.69
CA ALA A 233 -6.32 10.22 -2.26
C ALA A 233 -5.74 8.90 -1.74
N VAL A 234 -5.08 8.99 -0.59
CA VAL A 234 -4.67 7.83 0.20
C VAL A 234 -5.27 7.97 1.60
N ILE A 235 -5.95 6.93 2.05
CA ILE A 235 -6.49 6.83 3.40
C ILE A 235 -5.58 5.91 4.21
N VAL A 236 -5.11 6.41 5.35
CA VAL A 236 -4.31 5.65 6.32
C VAL A 236 -5.13 5.54 7.60
N VAL A 237 -5.39 4.32 8.06
CA VAL A 237 -6.22 4.06 9.25
C VAL A 237 -5.40 3.32 10.28
N ALA A 238 -5.43 3.75 11.53
CA ALA A 238 -4.76 3.06 12.62
C ALA A 238 -5.27 1.62 12.77
N GLY A 239 -4.42 0.72 13.20
CA GLY A 239 -4.82 -0.64 13.56
C GLY A 239 -5.85 -0.68 14.68
N ALA A 240 -6.48 -1.83 14.90
CA ALA A 240 -7.36 -2.04 16.03
C ALA A 240 -6.60 -1.80 17.35
N ALA A 241 -7.24 -1.05 18.25
CA ALA A 241 -6.68 -0.86 19.58
C ALA A 241 -6.47 -2.23 20.25
N LYS A 242 -5.36 -2.38 20.96
CA LYS A 242 -5.20 -3.52 21.84
C LYS A 242 -6.33 -3.43 22.88
N ILE A 243 -7.18 -4.44 22.91
CA ILE A 243 -8.16 -4.53 24.01
C ILE A 243 -7.33 -4.69 25.28
N THR A 244 -7.08 -3.59 25.97
CA THR A 244 -6.57 -3.62 27.33
C THR A 244 -7.78 -3.87 28.21
N VAL A 245 -8.00 -5.14 28.51
CA VAL A 245 -8.97 -5.50 29.55
C VAL A 245 -8.44 -4.94 30.86
N ASP A 246 -9.28 -4.22 31.58
CA ASP A 246 -8.92 -3.70 32.89
C ASP A 246 -8.43 -4.87 33.76
N PRO A 247 -7.19 -4.80 34.30
CA PRO A 247 -6.67 -5.85 35.14
C PRO A 247 -7.57 -6.16 36.34
N ASP A 248 -8.25 -5.19 36.88
CA ASP A 248 -9.11 -5.38 38.05
C ASP A 248 -10.44 -6.02 37.65
N GLU A 249 -10.99 -5.71 36.47
CA GLU A 249 -12.21 -6.31 35.94
C GLU A 249 -12.06 -7.82 35.74
N TRP A 250 -11.05 -8.26 34.98
CA TRP A 250 -10.89 -9.68 34.70
C TRP A 250 -10.42 -10.47 35.93
N ARG A 251 -9.66 -9.86 36.86
CA ARG A 251 -9.30 -10.50 38.14
C ARG A 251 -10.50 -10.70 39.05
N ALA A 252 -11.39 -9.72 39.12
CA ALA A 252 -12.66 -9.85 39.84
C ALA A 252 -13.53 -10.97 39.23
N ALA A 253 -13.63 -11.01 37.90
CA ALA A 253 -14.34 -12.07 37.20
C ALA A 253 -13.70 -13.46 37.46
N LEU A 254 -12.35 -13.55 37.48
CA LEU A 254 -11.62 -14.78 37.81
C LEU A 254 -11.91 -15.24 39.24
N ALA A 255 -11.89 -14.34 40.21
CA ALA A 255 -12.21 -14.65 41.62
C ALA A 255 -13.64 -15.20 41.74
N GLY A 256 -14.62 -14.59 41.05
CA GLY A 256 -15.98 -15.09 41.00
C GLY A 256 -16.08 -16.49 40.35
N ALA A 257 -15.44 -16.69 39.21
CA ALA A 257 -15.43 -17.97 38.54
C ALA A 257 -14.78 -19.10 39.38
N MET A 258 -13.73 -18.79 40.15
CA MET A 258 -13.06 -19.74 41.02
C MET A 258 -13.89 -20.16 42.25
N ALA A 259 -14.92 -19.39 42.61
CA ALA A 259 -15.86 -19.78 43.65
C ALA A 259 -16.82 -20.89 43.19
N ASP A 260 -17.18 -20.89 41.91
CA ASP A 260 -18.24 -21.75 41.35
C ASP A 260 -17.68 -22.94 40.56
N GLN A 261 -16.42 -22.96 40.20
CA GLN A 261 -15.84 -24.00 39.33
C GLN A 261 -14.37 -24.29 39.64
N PRO A 262 -13.85 -25.47 39.20
CA PRO A 262 -12.43 -25.81 39.42
C PRO A 262 -11.50 -24.79 38.77
N LEU A 263 -10.36 -24.49 39.39
CA LEU A 263 -9.36 -23.52 38.99
C LEU A 263 -9.05 -23.59 37.47
N ARG A 264 -8.89 -24.78 36.94
CA ARG A 264 -8.54 -24.98 35.52
C ARG A 264 -9.65 -24.51 34.59
N ALA A 265 -10.92 -24.80 34.94
CA ALA A 265 -12.09 -24.38 34.19
C ALA A 265 -12.26 -22.84 34.26
N ALA A 266 -12.10 -22.26 35.46
CA ALA A 266 -12.14 -20.82 35.65
C ALA A 266 -11.05 -20.09 34.82
N VAL A 267 -9.83 -20.61 34.79
CA VAL A 267 -8.75 -20.06 33.96
C VAL A 267 -9.09 -20.15 32.47
N ASP A 268 -9.61 -21.27 32.00
CA ASP A 268 -9.95 -21.45 30.58
C ASP A 268 -11.12 -20.53 30.17
N ASP A 269 -12.14 -20.36 31.01
CA ASP A 269 -13.27 -19.46 30.80
C ASP A 269 -12.83 -17.99 30.70
N ILE A 270 -12.06 -17.50 31.70
CA ILE A 270 -11.60 -16.13 31.74
C ILE A 270 -10.61 -15.84 30.61
N THR A 271 -9.75 -16.80 30.26
CA THR A 271 -8.85 -16.71 29.11
C THR A 271 -9.62 -16.48 27.81
N ALA A 272 -10.67 -17.27 27.58
CA ALA A 272 -11.51 -17.15 26.40
C ALA A 272 -12.33 -15.87 26.41
N ARG A 273 -13.00 -15.56 27.52
CA ARG A 273 -13.89 -14.41 27.69
C ARG A 273 -13.18 -13.06 27.47
N TYR A 274 -11.97 -12.92 27.99
CA TYR A 274 -11.20 -11.68 27.96
C TYR A 274 -10.04 -11.69 26.96
N SER A 275 -9.91 -12.77 26.14
CA SER A 275 -8.80 -12.92 25.15
C SER A 275 -7.41 -12.69 25.74
N LEU A 276 -7.18 -13.15 26.98
CA LEU A 276 -5.93 -12.99 27.70
C LEU A 276 -4.97 -14.16 27.43
N LYS A 277 -3.70 -13.98 27.76
CA LYS A 277 -2.76 -15.11 27.76
C LYS A 277 -3.07 -16.04 28.93
N ARG A 278 -3.28 -17.31 28.64
CA ARG A 278 -3.60 -18.33 29.64
C ARG A 278 -2.63 -18.37 30.81
N LYS A 279 -1.34 -18.11 30.55
CA LYS A 279 -0.30 -18.03 31.59
C LYS A 279 -0.59 -16.92 32.59
N ASP A 280 -0.94 -15.72 32.12
CA ASP A 280 -1.16 -14.54 32.99
C ASP A 280 -2.40 -14.76 33.88
N VAL A 281 -3.46 -15.39 33.32
CA VAL A 281 -4.67 -15.74 34.07
C VAL A 281 -4.39 -16.84 35.07
N TYR A 282 -3.58 -17.85 34.72
CA TYR A 282 -3.21 -18.95 35.62
C TYR A 282 -2.37 -18.46 36.78
N ASP A 283 -1.38 -17.60 36.55
CA ASP A 283 -0.53 -17.00 37.60
C ASP A 283 -1.39 -16.16 38.57
N ALA A 284 -2.36 -15.40 38.04
CA ALA A 284 -3.31 -14.65 38.87
C ALA A 284 -4.22 -15.59 39.71
N ALA A 285 -4.67 -16.69 39.14
CA ALA A 285 -5.49 -17.67 39.83
C ALA A 285 -4.73 -18.33 41.00
N LEU A 286 -3.44 -18.64 40.82
CA LEU A 286 -2.58 -19.14 41.86
C LEU A 286 -2.36 -18.12 42.99
N ALA A 287 -2.17 -16.85 42.64
CA ALA A 287 -2.03 -15.78 43.61
C ALA A 287 -3.33 -15.58 44.44
N LEU A 288 -4.51 -15.59 43.80
CA LEU A 288 -5.78 -15.54 44.51
C LEU A 288 -5.98 -16.74 45.45
N LYS A 289 -5.61 -17.94 45.05
CA LYS A 289 -5.71 -19.14 45.87
C LYS A 289 -4.75 -19.11 47.08
N ALA A 290 -3.58 -18.51 46.95
CA ALA A 290 -2.61 -18.36 48.04
C ALA A 290 -2.99 -17.28 49.05
N ALA A 291 -3.88 -16.36 48.70
CA ALA A 291 -4.39 -15.28 49.56
C ALA A 291 -5.65 -15.67 50.36
N GLN A 292 -6.28 -16.83 50.06
CA GLN A 292 -7.37 -17.43 50.77
C GLN A 292 -6.87 -18.39 51.85
#